data_f206235f587c46986118ead927082053
#
_entry.id   f206235f587c46986118ead927082053
#
_cell.length_a   1.000
_cell.length_b   1.000
_cell.length_c   1.000
_cell.angle_alpha   90.00
_cell.angle_beta   90.00
_cell.angle_gamma   90.00
#
_symmetry.space_group_name_H-M   'P 1'
#
loop_
_entity.id
_entity.type
_entity.pdbx_description
1 polymer ?
#
loop_
_entity_poly.entity_id
_entity_poly.type
_entity_poly.pdbx_seq_one_letter_code
_entity_poly.pdbx_strand_id
1 'polypeptide(L)'
;MKLIPIFLFLLFFSLSAQASFSFNTNCKQAYTDMMCLRFEQAAARMQSEKKLNPDNQVPFIIENYIDFLKVILGEEDRDFIHLKDNKDLRLQKLALHGENSPWFLYSQALIYLQSGVARIKFSEYVNASLDINRAYRLLIENRRKYPDFVMNKAGLGILHSLIGTVPSKYRWAVRSLRFEGTIPEGNSEIKEAYLQVASDPQLSFLLPETVFLLTFVTLNLSADVPEALNLVEKLNEASILQITNECPLLVYSFANIYSRAGENDKVIKLLSDYKFSPDKYPFYYLNYMLGVAKLNRLDADACYPLLNFLGNFKGKNYIRTAYMHLAWYYLIYNEPEQYKIYVERIKLRGNDQVDNDREALTFAQKNITPDLSLLKARLLFDGGYYARAKNALDGFRTADKVARLEYTYRLGRIYDNWDKKDLAIPYYNETINEGDKLPYYFAANSALQLGMIYEKRNDFMQARTYYSKVLDMDFDEYQFSISNKAQAGLNRIKGK
;
A
#
# COMPACT_ATOMS: atom_id res chain seq x y z
N MET A 1 25.20 82.84 -20.12
CA MET A 1 24.67 81.91 -19.16
C MET A 1 24.03 80.78 -19.94
N LYS A 2 24.73 79.61 -20.02
CA LYS A 2 24.22 78.41 -20.68
C LYS A 2 23.75 77.42 -19.61
N LEU A 3 22.44 77.11 -19.57
CA LEU A 3 21.82 76.11 -18.72
C LEU A 3 22.12 74.76 -19.32
N ILE A 4 22.77 73.89 -18.52
CA ILE A 4 23.00 72.49 -18.80
C ILE A 4 21.82 71.76 -18.17
N PRO A 5 21.03 70.95 -18.92
CA PRO A 5 20.01 70.08 -18.31
C PRO A 5 20.69 68.83 -17.74
N ILE A 6 20.54 68.58 -16.43
CA ILE A 6 20.91 67.34 -15.74
C ILE A 6 19.88 66.30 -16.10
N PHE A 7 20.28 65.31 -16.91
CA PHE A 7 19.50 64.15 -17.22
C PHE A 7 19.66 63.13 -16.06
N LEU A 8 18.61 63.03 -15.20
CA LEU A 8 18.54 62.08 -14.12
C LEU A 8 18.19 60.72 -14.71
N PHE A 9 19.19 59.82 -14.84
CA PHE A 9 19.00 58.43 -15.29
C PHE A 9 18.46 57.64 -14.08
N LEU A 10 17.12 57.48 -13.96
CA LEU A 10 16.46 56.56 -13.05
C LEU A 10 16.70 55.15 -13.56
N LEU A 11 17.71 54.46 -13.01
CA LEU A 11 17.88 53.01 -13.11
C LEU A 11 16.72 52.35 -12.37
N PHE A 12 15.67 51.96 -13.10
CA PHE A 12 14.68 51.03 -12.63
C PHE A 12 15.39 49.65 -12.50
N PHE A 13 15.91 49.37 -11.32
CA PHE A 13 16.12 47.96 -10.93
C PHE A 13 14.74 47.31 -10.83
N SER A 14 14.31 46.66 -11.89
CA SER A 14 13.24 45.68 -11.81
C SER A 14 13.75 44.57 -10.88
N LEU A 15 13.46 44.68 -9.59
CA LEU A 15 13.45 43.53 -8.71
C LEU A 15 12.41 42.58 -9.29
N SER A 16 12.85 41.64 -10.12
CA SER A 16 12.07 40.48 -10.46
C SER A 16 11.82 39.77 -9.14
N ALA A 17 10.62 39.91 -8.58
CA ALA A 17 10.19 39.13 -7.44
C ALA A 17 10.33 37.68 -7.86
N GLN A 18 11.38 37.02 -7.38
CA GLN A 18 11.65 35.62 -7.67
C GLN A 18 10.52 34.82 -7.04
N ALA A 19 9.87 33.97 -7.83
CA ALA A 19 8.72 33.20 -7.33
C ALA A 19 9.15 32.33 -6.16
N SER A 20 8.49 32.44 -5.02
CA SER A 20 8.80 31.73 -3.78
C SER A 20 8.67 30.20 -3.93
N PHE A 21 7.97 29.72 -4.96
CA PHE A 21 7.85 28.31 -5.33
C PHE A 21 8.12 28.17 -6.83
N SER A 22 9.40 28.01 -7.19
CA SER A 22 9.82 27.81 -8.57
C SER A 22 10.22 26.37 -8.80
N PHE A 23 9.38 25.62 -9.50
CA PHE A 23 9.75 24.29 -10.02
C PHE A 23 10.54 24.43 -11.33
N ASN A 24 11.72 25.04 -11.23
CA ASN A 24 12.66 25.09 -12.33
C ASN A 24 13.17 23.67 -12.70
N THR A 25 13.96 23.57 -13.78
CA THR A 25 14.47 22.27 -14.27
C THR A 25 15.18 21.47 -13.18
N ASN A 26 15.98 22.13 -12.33
CA ASN A 26 16.71 21.49 -11.23
C ASN A 26 15.76 20.92 -10.17
N CYS A 27 14.72 21.66 -9.78
CA CYS A 27 13.70 21.22 -8.84
C CYS A 27 12.83 20.10 -9.39
N LYS A 28 12.41 20.16 -10.67
CA LYS A 28 11.66 19.09 -11.33
C LYS A 28 12.47 17.79 -11.38
N GLN A 29 13.74 17.88 -11.73
CA GLN A 29 14.63 16.71 -11.74
C GLN A 29 14.82 16.14 -10.34
N ALA A 30 15.03 16.98 -9.33
CA ALA A 30 15.15 16.54 -7.94
C ALA A 30 13.86 15.87 -7.44
N TYR A 31 12.70 16.34 -7.85
CA TYR A 31 11.42 15.71 -7.51
C TYR A 31 11.31 14.30 -8.12
N THR A 32 11.69 14.14 -9.39
CA THR A 32 11.74 12.84 -10.04
C THR A 32 12.77 11.91 -9.38
N ASP A 33 13.98 12.42 -9.09
CA ASP A 33 15.03 11.66 -8.40
C ASP A 33 14.55 11.18 -7.02
N MET A 34 13.86 12.03 -6.25
CA MET A 34 13.26 11.70 -4.96
C MET A 34 12.21 10.59 -5.08
N MET A 35 11.28 10.70 -6.03
CA MET A 35 10.26 9.66 -6.25
C MET A 35 10.85 8.33 -6.71
N CYS A 36 11.98 8.37 -7.44
CA CYS A 36 12.71 7.18 -7.84
C CYS A 36 13.79 6.73 -6.82
N LEU A 37 13.69 7.25 -5.58
CA LEU A 37 14.55 6.93 -4.42
C LEU A 37 16.04 7.28 -4.60
N ARG A 38 16.40 8.17 -5.53
CA ARG A 38 17.75 8.73 -5.68
C ARG A 38 17.94 9.91 -4.71
N PHE A 39 17.86 9.62 -3.41
CA PHE A 39 17.78 10.66 -2.37
C PHE A 39 19.01 11.55 -2.30
N GLU A 40 20.21 11.00 -2.52
CA GLU A 40 21.45 11.78 -2.46
C GLU A 40 21.55 12.76 -3.63
N GLN A 41 21.14 12.36 -4.84
CA GLN A 41 21.09 13.23 -6.00
C GLN A 41 20.05 14.33 -5.80
N ALA A 42 18.84 13.99 -5.33
CA ALA A 42 17.82 14.96 -5.04
C ALA A 42 18.28 15.98 -3.96
N ALA A 43 18.88 15.52 -2.88
CA ALA A 43 19.41 16.37 -1.81
C ALA A 43 20.54 17.30 -2.31
N ALA A 44 21.48 16.78 -3.09
CA ALA A 44 22.56 17.59 -3.69
C ALA A 44 22.02 18.70 -4.59
N ARG A 45 21.00 18.39 -5.42
CA ARG A 45 20.30 19.41 -6.22
C ARG A 45 19.63 20.47 -5.36
N MET A 46 19.00 20.10 -4.27
CA MET A 46 18.34 21.03 -3.35
C MET A 46 19.32 21.88 -2.57
N GLN A 47 20.48 21.36 -2.20
CA GLN A 47 21.56 22.18 -1.64
C GLN A 47 22.09 23.22 -2.63
N SER A 48 22.25 22.86 -3.90
CA SER A 48 22.62 23.79 -4.96
C SER A 48 21.53 24.86 -5.16
N GLU A 49 20.25 24.44 -5.20
CA GLU A 49 19.12 25.35 -5.36
C GLU A 49 19.04 26.39 -4.24
N LYS A 50 19.22 25.99 -2.98
CA LYS A 50 19.24 26.91 -1.83
C LYS A 50 20.37 27.96 -1.91
N LYS A 51 21.48 27.63 -2.58
CA LYS A 51 22.58 28.60 -2.79
C LYS A 51 22.32 29.56 -3.94
N LEU A 52 21.75 29.04 -5.04
CA LEU A 52 21.48 29.83 -6.26
C LEU A 52 20.22 30.67 -6.16
N ASN A 53 19.19 30.13 -5.51
CA ASN A 53 17.85 30.73 -5.38
C ASN A 53 17.36 30.60 -3.93
N PRO A 54 17.93 31.37 -2.98
CA PRO A 54 17.67 31.23 -1.54
C PRO A 54 16.21 31.45 -1.14
N ASP A 55 15.44 32.20 -1.93
CA ASP A 55 14.02 32.46 -1.69
C ASP A 55 13.10 31.33 -2.18
N ASN A 56 13.62 30.38 -2.97
CA ASN A 56 12.83 29.24 -3.46
C ASN A 56 12.53 28.24 -2.33
N GLN A 57 11.25 27.99 -2.07
CA GLN A 57 10.79 27.12 -0.98
C GLN A 57 10.67 25.63 -1.38
N VAL A 58 10.77 25.30 -2.67
CA VAL A 58 10.68 23.91 -3.18
C VAL A 58 11.67 22.95 -2.51
N PRO A 59 12.92 23.36 -2.17
CA PRO A 59 13.84 22.51 -1.44
C PRO A 59 13.28 21.90 -0.14
N PHE A 60 12.51 22.67 0.64
CA PHE A 60 11.96 22.17 1.90
C PHE A 60 10.87 21.10 1.69
N ILE A 61 10.14 21.16 0.57
CA ILE A 61 9.17 20.14 0.18
C ILE A 61 9.89 18.82 -0.13
N ILE A 62 10.91 18.88 -0.98
CA ILE A 62 11.66 17.69 -1.44
C ILE A 62 12.42 17.05 -0.29
N GLU A 63 13.05 17.85 0.57
CA GLU A 63 13.73 17.34 1.77
C GLU A 63 12.75 16.65 2.74
N ASN A 64 11.55 17.20 2.91
CA ASN A 64 10.52 16.55 3.75
C ASN A 64 10.05 15.21 3.16
N TYR A 65 9.88 15.16 1.84
CA TYR A 65 9.57 13.90 1.15
C TYR A 65 10.66 12.85 1.32
N ILE A 66 11.93 13.22 1.18
CA ILE A 66 13.06 12.30 1.38
C ILE A 66 13.01 11.71 2.78
N ASP A 67 12.87 12.55 3.82
CA ASP A 67 12.79 12.07 5.20
C ASP A 67 11.56 11.19 5.42
N PHE A 68 10.41 11.57 4.89
CA PHE A 68 9.18 10.79 4.95
C PHE A 68 9.34 9.41 4.29
N LEU A 69 9.90 9.36 3.08
CA LEU A 69 10.10 8.10 2.37
C LEU A 69 11.11 7.19 3.09
N LYS A 70 12.17 7.73 3.71
CA LYS A 70 13.07 6.95 4.56
C LYS A 70 12.32 6.32 5.72
N VAL A 71 11.45 7.08 6.40
CA VAL A 71 10.61 6.56 7.51
C VAL A 71 9.68 5.45 7.04
N ILE A 72 9.01 5.63 5.90
CA ILE A 72 8.03 4.65 5.40
C ILE A 72 8.69 3.37 4.89
N LEU A 73 9.83 3.50 4.22
CA LEU A 73 10.52 2.37 3.57
C LEU A 73 11.51 1.66 4.51
N GLY A 74 12.17 2.41 5.40
CA GLY A 74 13.20 1.88 6.31
C GLY A 74 12.65 1.50 7.68
N GLU A 75 11.60 2.15 8.16
CA GLU A 75 10.95 1.95 9.47
C GLU A 75 11.89 2.12 10.67
N GLU A 76 12.95 2.91 10.52
CA GLU A 76 13.92 3.14 11.59
C GLU A 76 13.49 4.29 12.51
N ASP A 77 13.62 4.10 13.83
CA ASP A 77 13.26 5.11 14.83
C ASP A 77 14.04 6.42 14.65
N ARG A 78 15.33 6.34 14.25
CA ARG A 78 16.17 7.53 14.01
C ARG A 78 15.61 8.41 12.88
N ASP A 79 15.12 7.80 11.80
CA ASP A 79 14.57 8.54 10.66
C ASP A 79 13.22 9.18 11.03
N PHE A 80 12.42 8.49 11.85
CA PHE A 80 11.17 9.04 12.37
C PHE A 80 11.41 10.23 13.31
N ILE A 81 12.41 10.17 14.20
CA ILE A 81 12.79 11.29 15.06
C ILE A 81 13.25 12.46 14.19
N HIS A 82 14.12 12.21 13.20
CA HIS A 82 14.61 13.24 12.28
C HIS A 82 13.48 13.95 11.51
N LEU A 83 12.50 13.20 11.00
CA LEU A 83 11.32 13.77 10.34
C LEU A 83 10.54 14.70 11.29
N LYS A 84 10.33 14.29 12.55
CA LYS A 84 9.60 15.08 13.56
C LYS A 84 10.32 16.36 13.92
N ASP A 85 11.63 16.29 14.13
CA ASP A 85 12.46 17.44 14.52
C ASP A 85 12.51 18.50 13.42
N ASN A 86 12.53 18.08 12.16
CA ASN A 86 12.55 19.00 11.01
C ASN A 86 11.16 19.57 10.62
N LYS A 87 10.07 18.96 11.10
CA LYS A 87 8.70 19.39 10.70
C LYS A 87 8.46 20.86 10.97
N ASP A 88 8.64 21.29 12.22
CA ASP A 88 8.31 22.67 12.62
C ASP A 88 9.27 23.69 12.01
N LEU A 89 10.55 23.34 11.86
CA LEU A 89 11.52 24.18 11.17
C LEU A 89 11.13 24.41 9.70
N ARG A 90 10.73 23.36 8.98
CA ARG A 90 10.29 23.46 7.58
C ARG A 90 9.00 24.28 7.45
N LEU A 91 8.02 24.05 8.33
CA LEU A 91 6.79 24.85 8.37
C LEU A 91 7.07 26.33 8.60
N GLN A 92 7.99 26.68 9.52
CA GLN A 92 8.43 28.06 9.76
C GLN A 92 9.09 28.66 8.51
N LYS A 93 9.97 27.90 7.82
CA LYS A 93 10.60 28.38 6.59
C LYS A 93 9.58 28.63 5.48
N LEU A 94 8.63 27.72 5.29
CA LEU A 94 7.55 27.89 4.31
C LEU A 94 6.67 29.11 4.62
N ALA A 95 6.47 29.44 5.91
CA ALA A 95 5.64 30.58 6.31
C ALA A 95 6.28 31.96 6.03
N LEU A 96 7.58 32.05 5.74
CA LEU A 96 8.26 33.29 5.51
C LEU A 96 7.95 33.93 4.13
N HIS A 97 7.56 33.12 3.14
CA HIS A 97 7.39 33.59 1.76
C HIS A 97 6.28 32.80 1.04
N GLY A 98 5.63 33.44 0.07
CA GLY A 98 4.87 32.70 -0.95
C GLY A 98 3.37 32.57 -0.75
N GLU A 99 2.74 33.39 0.11
CA GLU A 99 1.28 33.32 0.38
C GLU A 99 0.38 33.36 -0.87
N ASN A 100 0.88 33.92 -1.96
CA ASN A 100 0.15 34.04 -3.23
C ASN A 100 0.37 32.86 -4.21
N SER A 101 0.99 31.75 -3.76
CA SER A 101 1.23 30.56 -4.58
C SER A 101 0.31 29.42 -4.13
N PRO A 102 -0.25 28.60 -5.06
CA PRO A 102 -0.99 27.39 -4.70
C PRO A 102 -0.10 26.36 -3.98
N TRP A 103 1.21 26.43 -4.14
CA TRP A 103 2.16 25.60 -3.44
C TRP A 103 2.32 25.95 -1.95
N PHE A 104 1.96 27.16 -1.54
CA PHE A 104 2.15 27.62 -0.15
C PHE A 104 1.36 26.77 0.86
N LEU A 105 0.03 26.77 0.73
CA LEU A 105 -0.83 25.98 1.61
C LEU A 105 -0.69 24.48 1.35
N TYR A 106 -0.49 24.08 0.09
CA TYR A 106 -0.29 22.69 -0.28
C TYR A 106 0.96 22.09 0.37
N SER A 107 2.08 22.80 0.36
CA SER A 107 3.34 22.31 0.96
C SER A 107 3.22 22.11 2.46
N GLN A 108 2.56 23.03 3.15
CA GLN A 108 2.27 22.88 4.58
C GLN A 108 1.35 21.68 4.83
N ALA A 109 0.29 21.54 4.03
CA ALA A 109 -0.62 20.39 4.12
C ALA A 109 0.10 19.06 3.91
N LEU A 110 1.00 19.03 2.94
CA LEU A 110 1.81 17.84 2.63
C LEU A 110 2.71 17.43 3.80
N ILE A 111 3.41 18.40 4.42
CA ILE A 111 4.25 18.16 5.60
C ILE A 111 3.41 17.59 6.75
N TYR A 112 2.24 18.16 7.02
CA TYR A 112 1.33 17.64 8.04
C TYR A 112 0.81 16.23 7.69
N LEU A 113 0.42 15.99 6.44
CA LEU A 113 -0.07 14.68 6.00
C LEU A 113 1.00 13.60 6.14
N GLN A 114 2.21 13.89 5.68
CA GLN A 114 3.35 12.97 5.78
C GLN A 114 3.73 12.69 7.24
N SER A 115 3.74 13.73 8.09
CA SER A 115 3.92 13.55 9.54
C SER A 115 2.84 12.68 10.14
N GLY A 116 1.57 12.90 9.79
CA GLY A 116 0.45 12.10 10.28
C GLY A 116 0.56 10.62 9.89
N VAL A 117 0.89 10.34 8.62
CA VAL A 117 1.09 8.95 8.13
C VAL A 117 2.28 8.29 8.82
N ALA A 118 3.40 8.98 8.98
CA ALA A 118 4.55 8.47 9.71
C ALA A 118 4.21 8.16 11.18
N ARG A 119 3.45 9.02 11.85
CA ARG A 119 2.99 8.82 13.24
C ARG A 119 2.07 7.61 13.38
N ILE A 120 1.18 7.34 12.41
CA ILE A 120 0.36 6.12 12.39
C ILE A 120 1.26 4.88 12.38
N LYS A 121 2.29 4.88 11.53
CA LYS A 121 3.22 3.76 11.42
C LYS A 121 4.01 3.52 12.71
N PHE A 122 4.24 4.56 13.50
CA PHE A 122 4.91 4.49 14.81
C PHE A 122 3.93 4.54 16.01
N SER A 123 2.64 4.28 15.79
CA SER A 123 1.59 4.15 16.82
C SER A 123 1.31 5.44 17.61
N GLU A 124 1.72 6.61 17.13
CA GLU A 124 1.39 7.92 17.72
C GLU A 124 0.02 8.44 17.22
N TYR A 125 -1.06 7.68 17.40
CA TYR A 125 -2.38 7.92 16.77
C TYR A 125 -3.02 9.26 17.09
N VAL A 126 -2.89 9.78 18.32
CA VAL A 126 -3.47 11.07 18.71
C VAL A 126 -2.82 12.21 17.93
N ASN A 127 -1.49 12.27 17.92
CA ASN A 127 -0.76 13.29 17.19
C ASN A 127 -0.95 13.15 15.67
N ALA A 128 -1.05 11.91 15.17
CA ALA A 128 -1.38 11.64 13.77
C ALA A 128 -2.72 12.26 13.37
N SER A 129 -3.76 12.10 14.20
CA SER A 129 -5.09 12.66 13.92
C SER A 129 -5.10 14.18 13.86
N LEU A 130 -4.30 14.85 14.72
CA LEU A 130 -4.14 16.29 14.71
C LEU A 130 -3.44 16.78 13.44
N ASP A 131 -2.35 16.12 13.05
CA ASP A 131 -1.60 16.47 11.83
C ASP A 131 -2.48 16.24 10.58
N ILE A 132 -3.20 15.13 10.48
CA ILE A 132 -4.12 14.84 9.36
C ILE A 132 -5.25 15.89 9.29
N ASN A 133 -5.81 16.28 10.42
CA ASN A 133 -6.83 17.33 10.47
C ASN A 133 -6.29 18.67 9.93
N ARG A 134 -5.08 19.02 10.33
CA ARG A 134 -4.43 20.25 9.85
C ARG A 134 -4.21 20.19 8.34
N ALA A 135 -3.69 19.06 7.82
CA ALA A 135 -3.51 18.84 6.40
C ALA A 135 -4.83 18.98 5.61
N TYR A 136 -5.90 18.36 6.08
CA TYR A 136 -7.22 18.44 5.43
C TYR A 136 -7.72 19.88 5.32
N ARG A 137 -7.67 20.65 6.41
CA ARG A 137 -8.11 22.04 6.43
C ARG A 137 -7.33 22.91 5.45
N LEU A 138 -6.01 22.76 5.43
CA LEU A 138 -5.13 23.49 4.50
C LEU A 138 -5.43 23.15 3.03
N LEU A 139 -5.69 21.89 2.73
CA LEU A 139 -6.06 21.48 1.36
C LEU A 139 -7.44 22.01 0.93
N ILE A 140 -8.43 22.00 1.83
CA ILE A 140 -9.75 22.59 1.55
C ILE A 140 -9.61 24.12 1.29
N GLU A 141 -8.81 24.80 2.11
CA GLU A 141 -8.55 26.24 1.90
C GLU A 141 -7.82 26.47 0.57
N ASN A 142 -6.81 25.67 0.27
CA ASN A 142 -6.05 25.78 -0.98
C ASN A 142 -6.93 25.51 -2.22
N ARG A 143 -7.80 24.51 -2.16
CA ARG A 143 -8.78 24.22 -3.23
C ARG A 143 -9.73 25.41 -3.45
N ARG A 144 -10.16 26.07 -2.37
CA ARG A 144 -11.03 27.25 -2.48
C ARG A 144 -10.32 28.43 -3.16
N LYS A 145 -9.02 28.64 -2.84
CA LYS A 145 -8.21 29.74 -3.41
C LYS A 145 -7.74 29.43 -4.84
N TYR A 146 -7.41 28.16 -5.10
CA TYR A 146 -6.79 27.68 -6.35
C TYR A 146 -7.48 26.41 -6.82
N PRO A 147 -8.70 26.49 -7.38
CA PRO A 147 -9.50 25.31 -7.72
C PRO A 147 -8.85 24.42 -8.81
N ASP A 148 -8.08 25.02 -9.71
CA ASP A 148 -7.44 24.34 -10.83
C ASP A 148 -6.07 23.74 -10.49
N PHE A 149 -5.58 23.94 -9.27
CA PHE A 149 -4.30 23.40 -8.86
C PHE A 149 -4.36 21.86 -8.70
N VAL A 150 -3.71 21.17 -9.61
CA VAL A 150 -3.79 19.69 -9.78
C VAL A 150 -3.48 18.92 -8.50
N MET A 151 -2.50 19.37 -7.70
CA MET A 151 -2.09 18.65 -6.49
C MET A 151 -3.11 18.74 -5.36
N ASN A 152 -4.07 19.68 -5.40
CA ASN A 152 -5.21 19.66 -4.49
C ASN A 152 -6.04 18.39 -4.66
N LYS A 153 -6.26 17.95 -5.92
CA LYS A 153 -7.00 16.72 -6.22
C LYS A 153 -6.24 15.48 -5.73
N ALA A 154 -4.92 15.43 -5.92
CA ALA A 154 -4.11 14.33 -5.41
C ALA A 154 -4.12 14.26 -3.87
N GLY A 155 -3.90 15.40 -3.19
CA GLY A 155 -3.86 15.48 -1.73
C GLY A 155 -5.22 15.23 -1.08
N LEU A 156 -6.30 15.79 -1.60
CA LEU A 156 -7.66 15.55 -1.10
C LEU A 156 -8.14 14.15 -1.44
N GLY A 157 -7.83 13.65 -2.62
CA GLY A 157 -8.23 12.33 -3.06
C GLY A 157 -7.72 11.20 -2.15
N ILE A 158 -6.47 11.26 -1.70
CA ILE A 158 -5.95 10.30 -0.72
C ILE A 158 -6.66 10.44 0.63
N LEU A 159 -6.93 11.67 1.11
CA LEU A 159 -7.63 11.89 2.36
C LEU A 159 -9.09 11.45 2.31
N HIS A 160 -9.84 11.80 1.25
CA HIS A 160 -11.23 11.37 1.06
C HIS A 160 -11.34 9.84 1.01
N SER A 161 -10.40 9.18 0.32
CA SER A 161 -10.33 7.72 0.28
C SER A 161 -10.07 7.12 1.66
N LEU A 162 -9.12 7.65 2.43
CA LEU A 162 -8.83 7.19 3.80
C LEU A 162 -10.01 7.41 4.73
N ILE A 163 -10.67 8.57 4.68
CA ILE A 163 -11.89 8.88 5.44
C ILE A 163 -13.00 7.86 5.11
N GLY A 164 -13.13 7.51 3.83
CA GLY A 164 -14.07 6.51 3.35
C GLY A 164 -13.87 5.10 3.94
N THR A 165 -12.66 4.76 4.40
CA THR A 165 -12.38 3.46 5.04
C THR A 165 -12.84 3.38 6.50
N VAL A 166 -13.16 4.52 7.13
CA VAL A 166 -13.55 4.54 8.56
C VAL A 166 -14.87 3.80 8.76
N PRO A 167 -14.90 2.77 9.63
CA PRO A 167 -16.10 2.00 9.89
C PRO A 167 -17.27 2.86 10.37
N SER A 168 -18.50 2.46 10.02
CA SER A 168 -19.72 3.22 10.31
C SER A 168 -19.88 3.59 11.79
N LYS A 169 -19.48 2.71 12.71
CA LYS A 169 -19.51 2.93 14.16
C LYS A 169 -18.63 4.09 14.64
N TYR A 170 -17.62 4.49 13.87
CA TYR A 170 -16.71 5.60 14.18
C TYR A 170 -16.96 6.86 13.35
N ARG A 171 -17.92 6.84 12.39
CA ARG A 171 -18.23 8.00 11.54
C ARG A 171 -18.67 9.25 12.31
N TRP A 172 -19.20 9.10 13.52
CA TRP A 172 -19.51 10.22 14.38
C TRP A 172 -18.27 11.05 14.74
N ALA A 173 -17.14 10.40 15.00
CA ALA A 173 -15.87 11.10 15.29
C ALA A 173 -15.34 11.84 14.05
N VAL A 174 -15.45 11.23 12.87
CA VAL A 174 -15.08 11.85 11.59
C VAL A 174 -15.94 13.11 11.34
N ARG A 175 -17.25 13.01 11.57
CA ARG A 175 -18.19 14.15 11.42
C ARG A 175 -17.91 15.27 12.43
N SER A 176 -17.55 14.94 13.68
CA SER A 176 -17.21 15.95 14.69
C SER A 176 -15.99 16.79 14.29
N LEU A 177 -15.08 16.22 13.52
CA LEU A 177 -13.90 16.89 12.93
C LEU A 177 -14.23 17.61 11.60
N ARG A 178 -15.47 17.51 11.11
CA ARG A 178 -15.92 18.03 9.81
C ARG A 178 -15.14 17.46 8.63
N PHE A 179 -14.78 16.19 8.75
CA PHE A 179 -14.20 15.43 7.66
C PHE A 179 -15.30 14.87 6.77
N GLU A 180 -15.17 15.09 5.49
CA GLU A 180 -16.05 14.54 4.46
C GLU A 180 -15.19 13.80 3.45
N GLY A 181 -15.72 12.71 2.88
CA GLY A 181 -15.03 11.94 1.85
C GLY A 181 -15.50 10.50 1.76
N THR A 182 -15.38 9.98 0.57
CA THR A 182 -15.67 8.58 0.24
C THR A 182 -14.55 8.01 -0.62
N ILE A 183 -14.43 6.67 -0.64
CA ILE A 183 -13.44 6.00 -1.49
C ILE A 183 -13.68 6.31 -2.99
N PRO A 184 -14.91 6.22 -3.53
CA PRO A 184 -15.16 6.57 -4.94
C PRO A 184 -14.80 8.02 -5.28
N GLU A 185 -15.12 8.97 -4.41
CA GLU A 185 -14.78 10.38 -4.60
C GLU A 185 -13.27 10.58 -4.65
N GLY A 186 -12.53 10.07 -3.66
CA GLY A 186 -11.09 10.21 -3.62
C GLY A 186 -10.38 9.51 -4.79
N ASN A 187 -10.87 8.34 -5.22
CA ASN A 187 -10.34 7.65 -6.39
C ASN A 187 -10.56 8.47 -7.68
N SER A 188 -11.74 9.10 -7.83
CA SER A 188 -12.03 10.00 -8.97
C SER A 188 -11.10 11.21 -8.99
N GLU A 189 -10.91 11.87 -7.84
CA GLU A 189 -10.01 13.03 -7.71
C GLU A 189 -8.57 12.70 -8.09
N ILE A 190 -8.03 11.56 -7.63
CA ILE A 190 -6.67 11.13 -7.98
C ILE A 190 -6.57 10.77 -9.46
N LYS A 191 -7.60 10.11 -10.02
CA LYS A 191 -7.64 9.77 -11.46
C LYS A 191 -7.65 11.04 -12.32
N GLU A 192 -8.41 12.06 -11.92
CA GLU A 192 -8.39 13.36 -12.60
C GLU A 192 -7.02 14.04 -12.50
N ALA A 193 -6.37 14.00 -11.32
CA ALA A 193 -5.02 14.52 -11.16
C ALA A 193 -4.02 13.81 -12.07
N TYR A 194 -4.07 12.49 -12.11
CA TYR A 194 -3.23 11.69 -13.01
C TYR A 194 -3.45 12.07 -14.48
N LEU A 195 -4.70 12.15 -14.95
CA LEU A 195 -5.01 12.51 -16.35
C LEU A 195 -4.51 13.90 -16.72
N GLN A 196 -4.65 14.86 -15.82
CA GLN A 196 -4.14 16.22 -16.03
C GLN A 196 -2.61 16.24 -16.09
N VAL A 197 -1.92 15.53 -15.18
CA VAL A 197 -0.45 15.41 -15.17
C VAL A 197 0.06 14.69 -16.42
N ALA A 198 -0.61 13.62 -16.85
CA ALA A 198 -0.22 12.85 -18.02
C ALA A 198 -0.40 13.62 -19.35
N SER A 199 -1.33 14.58 -19.38
CA SER A 199 -1.60 15.40 -20.58
C SER A 199 -0.73 16.66 -20.69
N ASP A 200 -0.05 17.07 -19.60
CA ASP A 200 0.78 18.29 -19.60
C ASP A 200 2.28 17.97 -19.39
N PRO A 201 3.13 18.13 -20.42
CA PRO A 201 4.57 17.91 -20.31
C PRO A 201 5.25 18.74 -19.21
N GLN A 202 4.69 19.92 -18.83
CA GLN A 202 5.23 20.76 -17.78
C GLN A 202 5.04 20.14 -16.38
N LEU A 203 4.05 19.26 -16.22
CA LEU A 203 3.71 18.54 -14.99
C LEU A 203 4.30 17.11 -14.95
N SER A 204 5.02 16.68 -15.98
CA SER A 204 5.53 15.29 -16.10
C SER A 204 6.37 14.82 -14.90
N PHE A 205 7.01 15.72 -14.17
CA PHE A 205 7.77 15.40 -12.95
C PHE A 205 6.88 14.88 -11.80
N LEU A 206 5.56 15.16 -11.83
CA LEU A 206 4.57 14.66 -10.86
C LEU A 206 4.00 13.28 -11.25
N LEU A 207 4.34 12.77 -12.44
CA LEU A 207 3.77 11.53 -12.97
C LEU A 207 4.04 10.31 -12.07
N PRO A 208 5.28 10.08 -11.56
CA PRO A 208 5.53 8.95 -10.67
C PRO A 208 4.65 8.95 -9.41
N GLU A 209 4.44 10.13 -8.81
CA GLU A 209 3.60 10.25 -7.62
C GLU A 209 2.13 10.00 -7.92
N THR A 210 1.58 10.62 -8.96
CA THR A 210 0.15 10.47 -9.29
C THR A 210 -0.18 9.04 -9.73
N VAL A 211 0.71 8.35 -10.44
CA VAL A 211 0.59 6.92 -10.76
C VAL A 211 0.62 6.07 -9.48
N PHE A 212 1.57 6.33 -8.58
CA PHE A 212 1.66 5.62 -7.30
C PHE A 212 0.38 5.79 -6.47
N LEU A 213 -0.11 7.02 -6.30
CA LEU A 213 -1.32 7.30 -5.54
C LEU A 213 -2.56 6.63 -6.16
N LEU A 214 -2.71 6.71 -7.49
CA LEU A 214 -3.84 6.10 -8.19
C LEU A 214 -3.83 4.58 -8.03
N THR A 215 -2.69 3.92 -8.27
CA THR A 215 -2.56 2.47 -8.10
C THR A 215 -2.77 2.05 -6.66
N PHE A 216 -2.26 2.82 -5.68
CA PHE A 216 -2.43 2.56 -4.26
C PHE A 216 -3.89 2.62 -3.83
N VAL A 217 -4.62 3.68 -4.20
CA VAL A 217 -6.03 3.86 -3.81
C VAL A 217 -6.91 2.81 -4.48
N THR A 218 -6.72 2.58 -5.79
CA THR A 218 -7.51 1.59 -6.53
C THR A 218 -7.34 0.18 -5.95
N LEU A 219 -6.11 -0.23 -5.64
CA LEU A 219 -5.84 -1.56 -5.11
C LEU A 219 -6.20 -1.73 -3.64
N ASN A 220 -5.77 -0.78 -2.79
CA ASN A 220 -5.79 -0.99 -1.34
C ASN A 220 -7.02 -0.40 -0.65
N LEU A 221 -7.59 0.68 -1.16
CA LEU A 221 -8.74 1.34 -0.55
C LEU A 221 -10.04 1.02 -1.27
N SER A 222 -10.06 1.06 -2.61
CA SER A 222 -11.22 0.61 -3.39
C SER A 222 -11.33 -0.93 -3.44
N ALA A 223 -10.22 -1.63 -3.23
CA ALA A 223 -10.09 -3.08 -3.36
C ALA A 223 -10.54 -3.61 -4.74
N ASP A 224 -10.41 -2.79 -5.78
CA ASP A 224 -10.79 -3.11 -7.15
C ASP A 224 -9.58 -3.64 -7.92
N VAL A 225 -9.34 -4.95 -7.77
CA VAL A 225 -8.22 -5.62 -8.41
C VAL A 225 -8.32 -5.62 -9.94
N PRO A 226 -9.49 -5.88 -10.58
CA PRO A 226 -9.65 -5.78 -12.01
C PRO A 226 -9.31 -4.41 -12.58
N GLU A 227 -9.80 -3.32 -11.97
CA GLU A 227 -9.49 -1.96 -12.43
C GLU A 227 -8.01 -1.62 -12.20
N ALA A 228 -7.42 -2.06 -11.07
CA ALA A 228 -5.99 -1.87 -10.82
C ALA A 228 -5.12 -2.58 -11.87
N LEU A 229 -5.49 -3.81 -12.26
CA LEU A 229 -4.79 -4.56 -13.30
C LEU A 229 -4.92 -3.89 -14.67
N ASN A 230 -6.14 -3.49 -15.07
CA ASN A 230 -6.41 -2.73 -16.30
C ASN A 230 -5.60 -1.41 -16.34
N LEU A 231 -5.49 -0.73 -15.20
CA LEU A 231 -4.67 0.49 -15.08
C LEU A 231 -3.19 0.20 -15.38
N VAL A 232 -2.62 -0.85 -14.79
CA VAL A 232 -1.22 -1.23 -15.05
C VAL A 232 -0.99 -1.61 -16.51
N GLU A 233 -1.91 -2.33 -17.13
CA GLU A 233 -1.82 -2.69 -18.56
C GLU A 233 -1.83 -1.45 -19.45
N LYS A 234 -2.71 -0.48 -19.20
CA LYS A 234 -2.74 0.80 -19.93
C LYS A 234 -1.47 1.63 -19.70
N LEU A 235 -0.93 1.62 -18.50
CA LEU A 235 0.31 2.31 -18.16
C LEU A 235 1.52 1.67 -18.87
N ASN A 236 1.51 0.35 -19.04
CA ASN A 236 2.54 -0.39 -19.76
C ASN A 236 2.54 -0.07 -21.27
N GLU A 237 1.39 0.20 -21.86
CA GLU A 237 1.26 0.59 -23.29
C GLU A 237 1.76 2.02 -23.54
N ALA A 238 1.74 2.90 -22.54
CA ALA A 238 1.93 4.35 -22.68
C ALA A 238 3.37 4.85 -22.51
N SER A 239 4.43 4.06 -22.77
CA SER A 239 5.84 4.46 -22.58
C SER A 239 6.25 4.78 -21.12
N ILE A 240 5.36 4.60 -20.16
CA ILE A 240 5.60 4.77 -18.72
C ILE A 240 6.48 3.63 -18.19
N LEU A 241 6.61 2.54 -18.93
CA LEU A 241 7.47 1.39 -18.63
C LEU A 241 8.94 1.77 -18.35
N GLN A 242 9.50 2.76 -19.04
CA GLN A 242 10.86 3.21 -18.75
C GLN A 242 10.95 3.82 -17.34
N ILE A 243 9.95 4.63 -16.97
CA ILE A 243 9.88 5.25 -15.63
C ILE A 243 9.64 4.18 -14.57
N THR A 244 8.80 3.16 -14.85
CA THR A 244 8.49 2.10 -13.90
C THR A 244 9.73 1.32 -13.49
N ASN A 245 10.55 0.89 -14.43
CA ASN A 245 11.76 0.10 -14.12
C ASN A 245 12.81 0.91 -13.36
N GLU A 246 12.78 2.23 -13.46
CA GLU A 246 13.68 3.10 -12.74
C GLU A 246 13.18 3.54 -11.37
N CYS A 247 11.86 3.53 -11.13
CA CYS A 247 11.23 3.98 -9.88
C CYS A 247 10.80 2.80 -9.01
N PRO A 248 11.54 2.46 -7.94
CA PRO A 248 11.23 1.32 -7.06
C PRO A 248 9.83 1.36 -6.45
N LEU A 249 9.27 2.56 -6.22
CA LEU A 249 7.89 2.73 -5.73
C LEU A 249 6.86 2.24 -6.74
N LEU A 250 7.10 2.44 -8.04
CA LEU A 250 6.21 1.93 -9.09
C LEU A 250 6.39 0.42 -9.29
N VAL A 251 7.62 -0.08 -9.21
CA VAL A 251 7.89 -1.53 -9.19
C VAL A 251 7.13 -2.20 -8.05
N TYR A 252 7.20 -1.65 -6.83
CA TYR A 252 6.41 -2.11 -5.68
C TYR A 252 4.91 -2.10 -5.96
N SER A 253 4.40 -1.00 -6.49
CA SER A 253 2.97 -0.82 -6.76
C SER A 253 2.45 -1.86 -7.77
N PHE A 254 3.16 -2.04 -8.86
CA PHE A 254 2.78 -3.01 -9.91
C PHE A 254 2.92 -4.45 -9.45
N ALA A 255 4.00 -4.77 -8.70
CA ALA A 255 4.16 -6.09 -8.11
C ALA A 255 3.00 -6.45 -7.15
N ASN A 256 2.52 -5.48 -6.34
CA ASN A 256 1.34 -5.68 -5.49
C ASN A 256 0.07 -5.96 -6.31
N ILE A 257 -0.14 -5.20 -7.39
CA ILE A 257 -1.32 -5.39 -8.24
C ILE A 257 -1.30 -6.77 -8.87
N TYR A 258 -0.17 -7.18 -9.48
CA TYR A 258 -0.02 -8.51 -10.06
C TYR A 258 -0.19 -9.62 -9.01
N SER A 259 0.36 -9.44 -7.81
CA SER A 259 0.20 -10.39 -6.70
C SER A 259 -1.27 -10.57 -6.31
N ARG A 260 -2.01 -9.48 -6.15
CA ARG A 260 -3.46 -9.52 -5.82
C ARG A 260 -4.31 -10.08 -6.95
N ALA A 261 -3.87 -9.92 -8.20
CA ALA A 261 -4.54 -10.48 -9.37
C ALA A 261 -4.23 -11.98 -9.59
N GLY A 262 -3.34 -12.59 -8.80
CA GLY A 262 -2.90 -13.97 -9.02
C GLY A 262 -1.93 -14.15 -10.20
N GLU A 263 -1.36 -13.05 -10.69
CA GLU A 263 -0.42 -13.01 -11.82
C GLU A 263 1.03 -13.17 -11.33
N ASN A 264 1.28 -14.22 -10.54
CA ASN A 264 2.53 -14.39 -9.79
C ASN A 264 3.78 -14.47 -10.68
N ASP A 265 3.68 -15.03 -11.91
CA ASP A 265 4.80 -15.05 -12.84
C ASP A 265 5.20 -13.63 -13.29
N LYS A 266 4.24 -12.70 -13.42
CA LYS A 266 4.52 -11.29 -13.69
C LYS A 266 5.22 -10.62 -12.50
N VAL A 267 4.83 -10.97 -11.25
CA VAL A 267 5.52 -10.52 -10.03
C VAL A 267 6.98 -10.96 -10.04
N ILE A 268 7.22 -12.26 -10.26
CA ILE A 268 8.57 -12.83 -10.26
C ILE A 268 9.41 -12.16 -11.36
N LYS A 269 8.86 -12.03 -12.57
CA LYS A 269 9.56 -11.38 -13.68
C LYS A 269 9.93 -9.95 -13.33
N LEU A 270 8.96 -9.12 -12.94
CA LEU A 270 9.16 -7.70 -12.62
C LEU A 270 10.23 -7.50 -11.54
N LEU A 271 10.13 -8.27 -10.43
CA LEU A 271 11.04 -8.14 -9.30
C LEU A 271 12.43 -8.75 -9.55
N SER A 272 12.54 -9.78 -10.42
CA SER A 272 13.83 -10.35 -10.83
C SER A 272 14.56 -9.46 -11.82
N ASP A 273 13.82 -8.77 -12.69
CA ASP A 273 14.39 -7.82 -13.65
C ASP A 273 14.84 -6.51 -12.98
N TYR A 274 14.24 -6.15 -11.83
CA TYR A 274 14.63 -4.98 -11.06
C TYR A 274 16.04 -5.17 -10.48
N LYS A 275 16.94 -4.20 -10.77
CA LYS A 275 18.31 -4.20 -10.25
C LYS A 275 18.45 -3.18 -9.12
N PHE A 276 18.86 -3.63 -7.94
CA PHE A 276 19.30 -2.73 -6.91
C PHE A 276 20.51 -1.95 -7.39
N SER A 277 20.46 -0.64 -7.23
CA SER A 277 21.53 0.27 -7.66
C SER A 277 22.03 1.07 -6.45
N PRO A 278 23.36 1.28 -6.30
CA PRO A 278 23.92 2.03 -5.16
C PRO A 278 23.50 3.50 -5.11
N ASP A 279 23.01 4.04 -6.22
CA ASP A 279 22.51 5.42 -6.31
C ASP A 279 21.08 5.58 -5.81
N LYS A 280 20.41 4.48 -5.46
CA LYS A 280 19.04 4.48 -4.92
C LYS A 280 19.01 4.05 -3.46
N TYR A 281 18.12 4.69 -2.70
CA TYR A 281 17.82 4.20 -1.34
C TYR A 281 17.31 2.77 -1.42
N PRO A 282 17.83 1.83 -0.62
CA PRO A 282 17.50 0.42 -0.75
C PRO A 282 16.07 0.14 -0.26
N PHE A 283 15.25 -0.39 -1.13
CA PHE A 283 13.89 -0.80 -0.82
C PHE A 283 13.83 -2.33 -0.65
N TYR A 284 14.35 -2.82 0.47
CA TYR A 284 14.50 -4.27 0.75
C TYR A 284 13.18 -5.05 0.78
N TYR A 285 12.03 -4.37 1.00
CA TYR A 285 10.73 -5.04 0.93
C TYR A 285 10.44 -5.68 -0.44
N LEU A 286 11.06 -5.20 -1.53
CA LEU A 286 10.97 -5.85 -2.84
C LEU A 286 11.58 -7.26 -2.82
N ASN A 287 12.65 -7.49 -2.04
CA ASN A 287 13.20 -8.83 -1.84
C ASN A 287 12.22 -9.74 -1.08
N TYR A 288 11.56 -9.21 -0.04
CA TYR A 288 10.52 -9.96 0.65
C TYR A 288 9.42 -10.40 -0.32
N MET A 289 8.89 -9.48 -1.14
CA MET A 289 7.87 -9.79 -2.14
C MET A 289 8.34 -10.83 -3.16
N LEU A 290 9.57 -10.72 -3.65
CA LEU A 290 10.15 -11.69 -4.58
C LEU A 290 10.25 -13.08 -3.94
N GLY A 291 10.73 -13.14 -2.70
CA GLY A 291 10.84 -14.40 -1.96
C GLY A 291 9.50 -15.08 -1.75
N VAL A 292 8.47 -14.31 -1.36
CA VAL A 292 7.09 -14.81 -1.22
C VAL A 292 6.55 -15.30 -2.56
N ALA A 293 6.71 -14.52 -3.63
CA ALA A 293 6.23 -14.90 -4.95
C ALA A 293 6.90 -16.20 -5.46
N LYS A 294 8.21 -16.33 -5.28
CA LYS A 294 8.93 -17.56 -5.61
C LYS A 294 8.49 -18.76 -4.76
N LEU A 295 8.27 -18.54 -3.45
CA LEU A 295 7.77 -19.58 -2.57
C LEU A 295 6.36 -20.04 -2.98
N ASN A 296 5.49 -19.11 -3.36
CA ASN A 296 4.16 -19.41 -3.87
C ASN A 296 4.19 -20.26 -5.16
N ARG A 297 5.26 -20.15 -5.96
CA ARG A 297 5.48 -21.01 -7.13
C ARG A 297 6.20 -22.31 -6.76
N LEU A 298 6.69 -22.45 -5.53
CA LEU A 298 7.53 -23.56 -5.02
C LEU A 298 8.91 -23.61 -5.70
N ASP A 299 9.53 -22.46 -5.92
CA ASP A 299 10.86 -22.36 -6.50
C ASP A 299 11.95 -22.69 -5.47
N ALA A 300 12.96 -23.43 -5.88
CA ALA A 300 14.06 -23.88 -5.02
C ALA A 300 14.97 -22.73 -4.52
N ASP A 301 14.93 -21.59 -5.18
CA ASP A 301 15.72 -20.39 -4.81
C ASP A 301 14.93 -19.32 -4.04
N ALA A 302 13.70 -19.65 -3.60
CA ALA A 302 12.82 -18.72 -2.89
C ALA A 302 13.39 -18.23 -1.56
N CYS A 303 14.28 -18.99 -0.91
CA CYS A 303 14.90 -18.60 0.36
C CYS A 303 15.88 -17.42 0.20
N TYR A 304 16.58 -17.28 -0.92
CA TYR A 304 17.61 -16.25 -1.07
C TYR A 304 17.08 -14.82 -0.95
N PRO A 305 16.01 -14.42 -1.63
CA PRO A 305 15.45 -13.08 -1.45
C PRO A 305 14.93 -12.83 -0.02
N LEU A 306 14.33 -13.84 0.64
CA LEU A 306 13.89 -13.71 2.03
C LEU A 306 15.06 -13.51 2.99
N LEU A 307 16.16 -14.26 2.80
CA LEU A 307 17.38 -14.10 3.59
C LEU A 307 18.02 -12.73 3.33
N ASN A 308 18.00 -12.24 2.07
CA ASN A 308 18.50 -10.91 1.74
C ASN A 308 17.69 -9.82 2.45
N PHE A 309 16.35 -9.92 2.45
CA PHE A 309 15.48 -9.02 3.20
C PHE A 309 15.84 -9.03 4.69
N LEU A 310 15.86 -10.19 5.32
CA LEU A 310 16.15 -10.30 6.77
C LEU A 310 17.56 -9.87 7.16
N GLY A 311 18.54 -10.02 6.27
CA GLY A 311 19.92 -9.60 6.51
C GLY A 311 20.13 -8.09 6.45
N ASN A 312 19.36 -7.39 5.64
CA ASN A 312 19.61 -5.99 5.32
C ASN A 312 18.54 -5.03 5.84
N PHE A 313 17.28 -5.44 5.94
CA PHE A 313 16.19 -4.60 6.44
C PHE A 313 16.32 -4.41 7.95
N LYS A 314 16.30 -3.14 8.40
CA LYS A 314 16.42 -2.76 9.82
C LYS A 314 15.09 -2.31 10.44
N GLY A 315 14.02 -2.32 9.66
CA GLY A 315 12.68 -1.98 10.10
C GLY A 315 12.02 -3.05 10.96
N LYS A 316 10.72 -2.86 11.21
CA LYS A 316 9.99 -3.60 12.26
C LYS A 316 9.03 -4.64 11.71
N ASN A 317 8.40 -4.38 10.54
CA ASN A 317 7.30 -5.18 10.01
C ASN A 317 7.77 -6.25 9.03
N TYR A 318 6.97 -7.31 8.88
CA TYR A 318 7.20 -8.46 8.00
C TYR A 318 8.41 -9.33 8.37
N ILE A 319 9.05 -9.10 9.52
CA ILE A 319 10.18 -9.90 10.00
C ILE A 319 9.71 -11.30 10.41
N ARG A 320 8.64 -11.39 11.22
CA ARG A 320 8.07 -12.68 11.65
C ARG A 320 7.51 -13.45 10.46
N THR A 321 6.83 -12.74 9.57
CA THR A 321 6.26 -13.33 8.35
C THR A 321 7.36 -13.87 7.43
N ALA A 322 8.47 -13.15 7.27
CA ALA A 322 9.60 -13.64 6.49
C ALA A 322 10.23 -14.92 7.10
N TYR A 323 10.37 -14.97 8.43
CA TYR A 323 10.81 -16.20 9.12
C TYR A 323 9.81 -17.35 8.95
N MET A 324 8.49 -17.07 8.98
CA MET A 324 7.46 -18.09 8.72
C MET A 324 7.57 -18.65 7.30
N HIS A 325 7.76 -17.80 6.30
CA HIS A 325 7.96 -18.24 4.91
C HIS A 325 9.24 -19.06 4.75
N LEU A 326 10.32 -18.74 5.45
CA LEU A 326 11.53 -19.57 5.48
C LEU A 326 11.29 -20.91 6.17
N ALA A 327 10.55 -20.94 7.29
CA ALA A 327 10.16 -22.18 7.92
C ALA A 327 9.37 -23.07 6.94
N TRP A 328 8.37 -22.53 6.26
CA TRP A 328 7.60 -23.26 5.24
C TRP A 328 8.48 -23.75 4.08
N TYR A 329 9.41 -22.92 3.61
CA TYR A 329 10.38 -23.30 2.60
C TYR A 329 11.16 -24.54 3.04
N TYR A 330 11.78 -24.54 4.22
CA TYR A 330 12.59 -25.64 4.70
C TYR A 330 11.75 -26.90 5.00
N LEU A 331 10.51 -26.75 5.42
CA LEU A 331 9.57 -27.88 5.56
C LEU A 331 9.29 -28.54 4.19
N ILE A 332 9.06 -27.73 3.15
CA ILE A 332 8.76 -28.20 1.78
C ILE A 332 9.95 -28.96 1.19
N TYR A 333 11.18 -28.48 1.48
CA TYR A 333 12.42 -29.09 0.99
C TYR A 333 13.00 -30.16 1.91
N ASN A 334 12.19 -30.64 2.88
CA ASN A 334 12.54 -31.73 3.81
C ASN A 334 13.79 -31.45 4.66
N GLU A 335 13.92 -30.23 5.17
CA GLU A 335 14.96 -29.79 6.08
C GLU A 335 14.39 -29.49 7.49
N PRO A 336 13.99 -30.50 8.28
CA PRO A 336 13.23 -30.34 9.52
C PRO A 336 13.98 -29.56 10.60
N GLU A 337 15.31 -29.66 10.65
CA GLU A 337 16.10 -28.90 11.64
C GLU A 337 16.09 -27.41 11.31
N GLN A 338 16.21 -27.02 10.04
CA GLN A 338 16.08 -25.63 9.64
C GLN A 338 14.67 -25.11 9.90
N TYR A 339 13.64 -25.92 9.61
CA TYR A 339 12.25 -25.57 9.93
C TYR A 339 12.09 -25.17 11.40
N LYS A 340 12.58 -26.01 12.33
CA LYS A 340 12.51 -25.72 13.79
C LYS A 340 13.24 -24.42 14.16
N ILE A 341 14.43 -24.20 13.61
CA ILE A 341 15.22 -23.00 13.85
C ILE A 341 14.42 -21.75 13.44
N TYR A 342 13.79 -21.78 12.27
CA TYR A 342 13.04 -20.62 11.79
C TYR A 342 11.72 -20.42 12.54
N VAL A 343 11.03 -21.48 12.98
CA VAL A 343 9.87 -21.38 13.88
C VAL A 343 10.26 -20.69 15.20
N GLU A 344 11.39 -21.04 15.80
CA GLU A 344 11.87 -20.35 17.02
C GLU A 344 12.23 -18.88 16.75
N ARG A 345 12.82 -18.55 15.60
CA ARG A 345 13.11 -17.15 15.23
C ARG A 345 11.86 -16.29 15.14
N ILE A 346 10.72 -16.84 14.71
CA ILE A 346 9.42 -16.11 14.68
C ILE A 346 9.05 -15.63 16.09
N LYS A 347 9.26 -16.45 17.12
CA LYS A 347 8.94 -16.11 18.51
C LYS A 347 9.86 -15.02 19.06
N LEU A 348 11.13 -15.03 18.68
CA LEU A 348 12.20 -14.21 19.27
C LEU A 348 12.45 -12.87 18.54
N ARG A 349 12.02 -12.70 17.28
CA ARG A 349 12.38 -11.58 16.44
C ARG A 349 11.15 -10.92 15.82
N GLY A 350 11.27 -9.61 15.51
CA GLY A 350 10.17 -8.83 14.90
C GLY A 350 9.13 -8.37 15.93
N ASN A 351 8.09 -7.73 15.44
CA ASN A 351 6.94 -7.26 16.22
C ASN A 351 5.62 -7.83 15.68
N ASP A 352 4.49 -7.35 16.21
CA ASP A 352 3.13 -7.78 15.86
C ASP A 352 2.22 -6.62 15.44
N GLN A 353 2.80 -5.54 14.92
CA GLN A 353 2.02 -4.38 14.48
C GLN A 353 1.14 -4.68 13.26
N VAL A 354 1.65 -5.49 12.32
CA VAL A 354 0.89 -5.90 11.14
C VAL A 354 0.26 -7.28 11.31
N ASP A 355 -0.91 -7.49 10.68
CA ASP A 355 -1.67 -8.73 10.81
C ASP A 355 -0.86 -9.97 10.41
N ASN A 356 -0.07 -9.85 9.35
CA ASN A 356 0.80 -10.93 8.87
C ASN A 356 1.81 -11.39 9.95
N ASP A 357 2.41 -10.47 10.68
CA ASP A 357 3.36 -10.81 11.75
C ASP A 357 2.66 -11.38 12.98
N ARG A 358 1.41 -10.96 13.28
CA ARG A 358 0.56 -11.58 14.30
C ARG A 358 0.19 -13.01 13.92
N GLU A 359 -0.19 -13.25 12.65
CA GLU A 359 -0.46 -14.60 12.13
C GLU A 359 0.78 -15.49 12.28
N ALA A 360 1.95 -14.99 11.87
CA ALA A 360 3.21 -15.72 12.00
C ALA A 360 3.53 -16.07 13.46
N LEU A 361 3.31 -15.14 14.40
CA LEU A 361 3.50 -15.42 15.83
C LEU A 361 2.53 -16.49 16.34
N THR A 362 1.24 -16.37 16.00
CA THR A 362 0.21 -17.36 16.35
C THR A 362 0.56 -18.75 15.81
N PHE A 363 1.00 -18.83 14.54
CA PHE A 363 1.48 -20.07 13.93
C PHE A 363 2.61 -20.70 14.75
N ALA A 364 3.64 -19.92 15.11
CA ALA A 364 4.77 -20.44 15.86
C ALA A 364 4.39 -20.85 17.31
N GLN A 365 3.45 -20.15 17.93
CA GLN A 365 2.96 -20.45 19.30
C GLN A 365 2.13 -21.74 19.36
N LYS A 366 1.33 -22.02 18.34
CA LYS A 366 0.56 -23.27 18.23
C LYS A 366 1.45 -24.51 18.15
N ASN A 367 2.70 -24.35 17.75
CA ASN A 367 3.69 -25.43 17.61
C ASN A 367 3.17 -26.66 16.80
N ILE A 368 2.35 -26.38 15.79
CA ILE A 368 1.77 -27.39 14.90
C ILE A 368 2.54 -27.37 13.59
N THR A 369 3.06 -28.51 13.17
CA THR A 369 3.67 -28.65 11.86
C THR A 369 2.57 -28.78 10.80
N PRO A 370 2.50 -27.89 9.79
CA PRO A 370 1.50 -27.97 8.73
C PRO A 370 1.63 -29.29 7.94
N ASP A 371 0.50 -29.81 7.49
CA ASP A 371 0.53 -30.89 6.48
C ASP A 371 1.14 -30.34 5.18
N LEU A 372 2.03 -31.11 4.60
CA LEU A 372 2.82 -30.67 3.45
C LEU A 372 1.96 -30.46 2.19
N SER A 373 0.94 -31.30 1.99
CA SER A 373 0.02 -31.17 0.84
C SER A 373 -0.86 -29.93 0.97
N LEU A 374 -1.38 -29.67 2.18
CA LEU A 374 -2.19 -28.50 2.48
C LEU A 374 -1.36 -27.21 2.36
N LEU A 375 -0.12 -27.23 2.87
CA LEU A 375 0.80 -26.09 2.76
C LEU A 375 1.15 -25.77 1.29
N LYS A 376 1.54 -26.77 0.50
CA LYS A 376 1.81 -26.60 -0.94
C LYS A 376 0.60 -26.07 -1.69
N ALA A 377 -0.59 -26.61 -1.39
CA ALA A 377 -1.83 -26.14 -2.00
C ALA A 377 -2.14 -24.68 -1.63
N ARG A 378 -1.90 -24.28 -0.36
CA ARG A 378 -2.03 -22.87 0.08
C ARG A 378 -1.13 -21.94 -0.72
N LEU A 379 0.17 -22.25 -0.78
CA LEU A 379 1.15 -21.41 -1.46
C LEU A 379 0.85 -21.28 -2.96
N LEU A 380 0.58 -22.40 -3.61
CA LEU A 380 0.19 -22.42 -5.03
C LEU A 380 -1.10 -21.63 -5.30
N PHE A 381 -2.08 -21.73 -4.39
CA PHE A 381 -3.31 -20.95 -4.47
C PHE A 381 -3.02 -19.44 -4.33
N ASP A 382 -2.21 -19.06 -3.35
CA ASP A 382 -1.84 -17.65 -3.12
C ASP A 382 -1.06 -17.05 -4.30
N GLY A 383 -0.36 -17.89 -5.07
CA GLY A 383 0.28 -17.52 -6.34
C GLY A 383 -0.61 -17.56 -7.57
N GLY A 384 -1.90 -17.95 -7.46
CA GLY A 384 -2.81 -18.07 -8.61
C GLY A 384 -2.64 -19.35 -9.43
N TYR A 385 -1.82 -20.31 -8.97
CA TYR A 385 -1.57 -21.59 -9.67
C TYR A 385 -2.64 -22.64 -9.32
N TYR A 386 -3.93 -22.34 -9.59
CA TYR A 386 -5.08 -23.11 -9.12
C TYR A 386 -5.06 -24.59 -9.55
N ALA A 387 -4.66 -24.88 -10.81
CA ALA A 387 -4.53 -26.26 -11.26
C ALA A 387 -3.48 -27.04 -10.46
N ARG A 388 -2.30 -26.42 -10.24
CA ARG A 388 -1.23 -27.04 -9.44
C ARG A 388 -1.63 -27.16 -7.96
N ALA A 389 -2.36 -26.18 -7.42
CA ALA A 389 -2.88 -26.22 -6.05
C ALA A 389 -3.85 -27.40 -5.86
N LYS A 390 -4.77 -27.60 -6.81
CA LYS A 390 -5.67 -28.77 -6.82
C LYS A 390 -4.88 -30.07 -6.88
N ASN A 391 -3.90 -30.18 -7.78
CA ASN A 391 -3.08 -31.37 -7.92
C ASN A 391 -2.27 -31.69 -6.65
N ALA A 392 -1.85 -30.67 -5.89
CA ALA A 392 -1.17 -30.88 -4.61
C ALA A 392 -2.08 -31.54 -3.55
N LEU A 393 -3.39 -31.49 -3.73
CA LEU A 393 -4.40 -32.10 -2.86
C LEU A 393 -4.91 -33.47 -3.39
N ASP A 394 -4.47 -33.88 -4.56
CA ASP A 394 -4.91 -35.18 -5.13
C ASP A 394 -4.43 -36.35 -4.27
N GLY A 395 -5.36 -37.23 -3.94
CA GLY A 395 -5.08 -38.36 -3.08
C GLY A 395 -4.89 -38.02 -1.59
N PHE A 396 -5.06 -36.77 -1.17
CA PHE A 396 -5.00 -36.39 0.25
C PHE A 396 -6.00 -37.22 1.07
N ARG A 397 -5.53 -37.85 2.16
CA ARG A 397 -6.34 -38.61 3.10
C ARG A 397 -5.84 -38.31 4.52
N THR A 398 -6.75 -38.07 5.43
CA THR A 398 -6.42 -37.80 6.84
C THR A 398 -7.55 -38.27 7.76
N ALA A 399 -7.19 -38.74 8.94
CA ALA A 399 -8.11 -38.98 10.05
C ALA A 399 -8.31 -37.71 10.93
N ASP A 400 -7.43 -36.72 10.79
CA ASP A 400 -7.52 -35.46 11.51
C ASP A 400 -8.67 -34.62 10.95
N LYS A 401 -9.61 -34.29 11.84
CA LYS A 401 -10.81 -33.52 11.49
C LYS A 401 -10.47 -32.09 11.04
N VAL A 402 -9.47 -31.49 11.64
CA VAL A 402 -9.07 -30.10 11.33
C VAL A 402 -8.39 -30.06 9.96
N ALA A 403 -7.49 -31.00 9.69
CA ALA A 403 -6.84 -31.10 8.38
C ALA A 403 -7.86 -31.44 7.27
N ARG A 404 -8.90 -32.24 7.57
CA ARG A 404 -9.99 -32.49 6.61
C ARG A 404 -10.82 -31.25 6.36
N LEU A 405 -11.14 -30.49 7.39
CA LEU A 405 -11.86 -29.21 7.27
C LEU A 405 -11.06 -28.21 6.43
N GLU A 406 -9.75 -28.12 6.66
CA GLU A 406 -8.87 -27.29 5.84
C GLU A 406 -8.84 -27.75 4.38
N TYR A 407 -8.78 -29.05 4.14
CA TYR A 407 -8.78 -29.63 2.79
C TYR A 407 -10.03 -29.25 1.99
N THR A 408 -11.23 -29.44 2.55
CA THR A 408 -12.49 -29.07 1.88
C THR A 408 -12.58 -27.58 1.65
N TYR A 409 -12.18 -26.77 2.63
CA TYR A 409 -12.07 -25.31 2.49
C TYR A 409 -11.15 -24.90 1.34
N ARG A 410 -9.94 -25.50 1.24
CA ARG A 410 -9.00 -25.17 0.16
C ARG A 410 -9.52 -25.55 -1.20
N LEU A 411 -10.16 -26.72 -1.35
CA LEU A 411 -10.80 -27.09 -2.62
C LEU A 411 -11.89 -26.08 -3.02
N GLY A 412 -12.74 -25.68 -2.06
CA GLY A 412 -13.72 -24.64 -2.30
C GLY A 412 -13.07 -23.34 -2.82
N ARG A 413 -12.02 -22.86 -2.15
CA ARG A 413 -11.29 -21.66 -2.54
C ARG A 413 -10.61 -21.79 -3.91
N ILE A 414 -9.99 -22.93 -4.18
CA ILE A 414 -9.31 -23.19 -5.45
C ILE A 414 -10.31 -23.15 -6.60
N TYR A 415 -11.41 -23.90 -6.51
CA TYR A 415 -12.41 -23.93 -7.58
C TYR A 415 -13.11 -22.57 -7.76
N ASP A 416 -13.38 -21.86 -6.66
CA ASP A 416 -13.97 -20.53 -6.72
C ASP A 416 -13.10 -19.52 -7.48
N ASN A 417 -11.81 -19.45 -7.14
CA ASN A 417 -10.89 -18.52 -7.81
C ASN A 417 -10.44 -19.00 -9.19
N TRP A 418 -10.62 -20.28 -9.51
CA TRP A 418 -10.43 -20.84 -10.86
C TRP A 418 -11.68 -20.65 -11.74
N ASP A 419 -12.64 -19.85 -11.29
CA ASP A 419 -13.93 -19.58 -11.94
C ASP A 419 -14.80 -20.82 -12.20
N LYS A 420 -14.64 -21.86 -11.38
CA LYS A 420 -15.42 -23.10 -11.37
C LYS A 420 -16.40 -23.11 -10.21
N LYS A 421 -17.27 -22.08 -10.14
CA LYS A 421 -18.14 -21.81 -8.99
C LYS A 421 -19.04 -23.00 -8.61
N ASP A 422 -19.54 -23.74 -9.62
CA ASP A 422 -20.40 -24.89 -9.37
C ASP A 422 -19.67 -26.05 -8.68
N LEU A 423 -18.36 -26.16 -8.90
CA LEU A 423 -17.51 -27.11 -8.19
C LEU A 423 -17.11 -26.62 -6.80
N ALA A 424 -17.04 -25.31 -6.58
CA ALA A 424 -16.69 -24.71 -5.29
C ALA A 424 -17.84 -24.85 -4.26
N ILE A 425 -19.09 -24.67 -4.68
CA ILE A 425 -20.27 -24.65 -3.80
C ILE A 425 -20.37 -25.92 -2.91
N PRO A 426 -20.27 -27.15 -3.43
CA PRO A 426 -20.33 -28.35 -2.60
C PRO A 426 -19.25 -28.38 -1.51
N TYR A 427 -17.99 -28.04 -1.84
CA TYR A 427 -16.90 -28.02 -0.88
C TYR A 427 -17.08 -26.96 0.22
N TYR A 428 -17.58 -25.76 -0.14
CA TYR A 428 -17.89 -24.77 0.85
C TYR A 428 -19.00 -25.21 1.79
N ASN A 429 -20.07 -25.86 1.27
CA ASN A 429 -21.15 -26.41 2.10
C ASN A 429 -20.64 -27.52 3.03
N GLU A 430 -19.79 -28.43 2.53
CA GLU A 430 -19.17 -29.47 3.37
C GLU A 430 -18.34 -28.83 4.49
N THR A 431 -17.51 -27.84 4.18
CA THR A 431 -16.72 -27.09 5.17
C THR A 431 -17.60 -26.44 6.24
N ILE A 432 -18.73 -25.84 5.83
CA ILE A 432 -19.68 -25.23 6.78
C ILE A 432 -20.30 -26.29 7.69
N ASN A 433 -20.79 -27.41 7.11
CA ASN A 433 -21.48 -28.43 7.87
C ASN A 433 -20.57 -29.13 8.89
N GLU A 434 -19.29 -29.28 8.58
CA GLU A 434 -18.31 -29.93 9.47
C GLU A 434 -17.66 -28.96 10.46
N GLY A 435 -17.64 -27.64 10.15
CA GLY A 435 -16.84 -26.67 10.86
C GLY A 435 -17.61 -25.54 11.57
N ASP A 436 -18.94 -25.46 11.48
CA ASP A 436 -19.72 -24.31 11.97
C ASP A 436 -19.67 -24.10 13.50
N LYS A 437 -19.31 -25.15 14.26
CA LYS A 437 -19.15 -25.12 15.74
C LYS A 437 -17.68 -25.17 16.17
N LEU A 438 -16.75 -25.08 15.22
CA LEU A 438 -15.33 -25.13 15.53
C LEU A 438 -14.73 -23.71 15.52
N PRO A 439 -13.67 -23.45 16.32
CA PRO A 439 -13.11 -22.11 16.46
C PRO A 439 -12.30 -21.64 15.23
N TYR A 440 -12.29 -22.42 14.15
CA TYR A 440 -11.55 -22.12 12.94
C TYR A 440 -12.36 -21.28 11.96
N TYR A 441 -11.73 -20.32 11.33
CA TYR A 441 -12.36 -19.41 10.36
C TYR A 441 -12.85 -20.07 9.06
N PHE A 442 -12.51 -21.34 8.80
CA PHE A 442 -12.80 -22.00 7.52
C PHE A 442 -14.29 -22.04 7.17
N ALA A 443 -15.14 -22.40 8.14
CA ALA A 443 -16.58 -22.46 7.93
C ALA A 443 -17.19 -21.07 7.72
N ALA A 444 -16.81 -20.10 8.53
CA ALA A 444 -17.30 -18.72 8.41
C ALA A 444 -16.85 -18.08 7.09
N ASN A 445 -15.60 -18.30 6.67
CA ASN A 445 -15.14 -17.79 5.38
C ASN A 445 -15.83 -18.52 4.20
N SER A 446 -16.07 -19.83 4.31
CA SER A 446 -16.85 -20.56 3.29
C SER A 446 -18.27 -19.98 3.14
N ALA A 447 -18.94 -19.70 4.24
CA ALA A 447 -20.26 -19.05 4.21
C ALA A 447 -20.17 -17.62 3.58
N LEU A 448 -19.14 -16.84 3.91
CA LEU A 448 -18.91 -15.55 3.27
C LEU A 448 -18.75 -15.69 1.75
N GLN A 449 -17.95 -16.66 1.27
CA GLN A 449 -17.74 -16.88 -0.16
C GLN A 449 -19.04 -17.31 -0.86
N LEU A 450 -19.84 -18.17 -0.25
CA LEU A 450 -21.14 -18.57 -0.79
C LEU A 450 -22.10 -17.35 -0.87
N GLY A 451 -22.14 -16.53 0.18
CA GLY A 451 -22.89 -15.27 0.13
C GLY A 451 -22.50 -14.40 -1.06
N MET A 452 -21.19 -14.25 -1.32
CA MET A 452 -20.67 -13.48 -2.46
C MET A 452 -21.01 -14.14 -3.82
N ILE A 453 -20.93 -15.47 -3.93
CA ILE A 453 -21.29 -16.21 -5.15
C ILE A 453 -22.76 -16.00 -5.48
N TYR A 454 -23.65 -16.16 -4.50
CA TYR A 454 -25.10 -16.01 -4.71
C TYR A 454 -25.50 -14.54 -4.95
N GLU A 455 -24.84 -13.57 -4.30
CA GLU A 455 -25.03 -12.14 -4.61
C GLU A 455 -24.70 -11.83 -6.07
N LYS A 456 -23.58 -12.35 -6.60
CA LYS A 456 -23.21 -12.21 -8.02
C LYS A 456 -24.21 -12.88 -8.98
N ARG A 457 -24.87 -13.94 -8.53
CA ARG A 457 -25.92 -14.64 -9.30
C ARG A 457 -27.29 -13.97 -9.17
N ASN A 458 -27.39 -12.87 -8.43
CA ASN A 458 -28.64 -12.18 -8.09
C ASN A 458 -29.62 -13.05 -7.27
N ASP A 459 -29.15 -14.14 -6.66
CA ASP A 459 -29.92 -14.92 -5.70
C ASP A 459 -29.75 -14.31 -4.29
N PHE A 460 -30.45 -13.20 -4.09
CA PHE A 460 -30.33 -12.41 -2.87
C PHE A 460 -30.89 -13.14 -1.63
N MET A 461 -31.78 -14.11 -1.80
CA MET A 461 -32.27 -14.92 -0.71
C MET A 461 -31.20 -15.84 -0.17
N GLN A 462 -30.52 -16.59 -1.02
CA GLN A 462 -29.39 -17.43 -0.63
C GLN A 462 -28.23 -16.59 -0.12
N ALA A 463 -27.90 -15.47 -0.78
CA ALA A 463 -26.85 -14.56 -0.34
C ALA A 463 -27.10 -14.08 1.09
N ARG A 464 -28.33 -13.66 1.41
CA ARG A 464 -28.73 -13.25 2.76
C ARG A 464 -28.54 -14.36 3.78
N THR A 465 -28.99 -15.57 3.45
CA THR A 465 -28.86 -16.75 4.31
C THR A 465 -27.40 -16.99 4.72
N TYR A 466 -26.50 -17.02 3.73
CA TYR A 466 -25.09 -17.30 4.01
C TYR A 466 -24.37 -16.13 4.72
N TYR A 467 -24.66 -14.86 4.37
CA TYR A 467 -24.11 -13.72 5.10
C TYR A 467 -24.57 -13.67 6.56
N SER A 468 -25.86 -13.98 6.83
CA SER A 468 -26.37 -14.05 8.20
C SER A 468 -25.69 -15.19 8.98
N LYS A 469 -25.52 -16.36 8.34
CA LYS A 469 -24.84 -17.51 8.96
C LYS A 469 -23.41 -17.16 9.41
N VAL A 470 -22.68 -16.31 8.69
CA VAL A 470 -21.35 -15.82 9.12
C VAL A 470 -21.43 -15.09 10.47
N LEU A 471 -22.46 -14.25 10.65
CA LEU A 471 -22.63 -13.44 11.86
C LEU A 471 -23.08 -14.26 13.08
N ASP A 472 -23.65 -15.45 12.85
CA ASP A 472 -24.10 -16.38 13.89
C ASP A 472 -23.01 -17.36 14.34
N MET A 473 -21.86 -17.42 13.61
CA MET A 473 -20.73 -18.29 13.94
C MET A 473 -19.77 -17.63 14.95
N ASP A 474 -19.22 -18.44 15.85
CA ASP A 474 -18.14 -18.06 16.76
C ASP A 474 -16.84 -18.71 16.29
N PHE A 475 -15.81 -17.87 16.04
CA PHE A 475 -14.49 -18.32 15.55
C PHE A 475 -13.41 -17.30 15.92
N ASP A 476 -12.17 -17.77 16.14
CA ASP A 476 -11.10 -16.97 16.72
C ASP A 476 -10.33 -16.12 15.69
N GLU A 477 -10.06 -16.68 14.51
CA GLU A 477 -9.18 -16.07 13.51
C GLU A 477 -9.97 -15.23 12.51
N TYR A 478 -9.50 -14.01 12.19
CA TYR A 478 -10.10 -13.12 11.20
C TYR A 478 -11.57 -12.72 11.46
N GLN A 479 -12.09 -12.94 12.67
CA GLN A 479 -13.50 -12.73 13.02
C GLN A 479 -14.00 -11.36 12.59
N PHE A 480 -13.26 -10.29 12.96
CA PHE A 480 -13.64 -8.91 12.64
C PHE A 480 -13.71 -8.67 11.12
N SER A 481 -12.72 -9.15 10.36
CA SER A 481 -12.65 -8.95 8.91
C SER A 481 -13.76 -9.71 8.18
N ILE A 482 -13.99 -10.97 8.54
CA ILE A 482 -14.99 -11.83 7.89
C ILE A 482 -16.40 -11.33 8.20
N SER A 483 -16.70 -11.01 9.47
CA SER A 483 -18.00 -10.51 9.90
C SER A 483 -18.33 -9.14 9.29
N ASN A 484 -17.35 -8.22 9.20
CA ASN A 484 -17.58 -6.94 8.55
C ASN A 484 -17.88 -7.08 7.05
N LYS A 485 -17.24 -8.01 6.35
CA LYS A 485 -17.53 -8.28 4.93
C LYS A 485 -18.93 -8.85 4.75
N ALA A 486 -19.34 -9.78 5.63
CA ALA A 486 -20.71 -10.32 5.60
C ALA A 486 -21.75 -9.24 5.87
N GLN A 487 -21.53 -8.38 6.88
CA GLN A 487 -22.44 -7.25 7.16
C GLN A 487 -22.50 -6.26 6.00
N ALA A 488 -21.37 -5.98 5.33
CA ALA A 488 -21.36 -5.15 4.13
C ALA A 488 -22.16 -5.80 2.99
N GLY A 489 -22.07 -7.12 2.82
CA GLY A 489 -22.88 -7.89 1.88
C GLY A 489 -24.37 -7.75 2.17
N LEU A 490 -24.79 -7.96 3.41
CA LEU A 490 -26.20 -7.75 3.82
C LEU A 490 -26.69 -6.33 3.53
N ASN A 491 -25.85 -5.34 3.77
CA ASN A 491 -26.22 -3.94 3.49
C ASN A 491 -26.39 -3.66 1.98
N ARG A 492 -25.55 -4.26 1.10
CA ARG A 492 -25.68 -4.12 -0.37
C ARG A 492 -26.95 -4.74 -0.93
N ILE A 493 -27.40 -5.86 -0.34
CA ILE A 493 -28.59 -6.57 -0.79
C ILE A 493 -29.87 -6.19 -0.02
N LYS A 494 -29.78 -5.17 0.84
CA LYS A 494 -30.93 -4.67 1.61
C LYS A 494 -31.97 -4.06 0.65
N GLY A 495 -33.16 -4.66 0.62
CA GLY A 495 -34.24 -4.21 -0.25
C GLY A 495 -34.25 -4.80 -1.67
N LYS A 496 -33.37 -5.77 -1.92
CA LYS A 496 -33.36 -6.56 -3.17
C LYS A 496 -34.07 -7.89 -2.97
#